data_dc0eff579449da087aadd03d45592908
#
_entry.id   dc0eff579449da087aadd03d45592908
#
_cell.length_a   1.000
_cell.length_b   1.000
_cell.length_c   1.000
_cell.angle_alpha   90.00
_cell.angle_beta   90.00
_cell.angle_gamma   90.00
#
_symmetry.space_group_name_H-M   'P 1'
#
loop_
_entity.id
_entity.type
_entity.pdbx_description
1 polymer ?
#
loop_
_entity_poly.entity_id
_entity_poly.type
_entity_poly.pdbx_seq_one_letter_code
_entity_poly.pdbx_strand_id
1 'polypeptide(L)'
;RTHDILAPFPEEFNRKMISVVTTYHFSPTEQSKKNLLAECVNDKNIIVTGNTVIDSLMLVARQAQTTPFSSDILRQLPFLKKSNVTQRIVLVTGHRRENFGDGFEEICQALHCLAIMHPDINIVYPVHLNPNVREPVNRLLSGVRNIYLIEPLDYLPFVKLMVESYIILTDSGGIQEEAPSLGKPVVVMRDTTERPESVASGTVILAGANKENIVRSIDHLLTDKSAYNKMARANNPYGDGNASVLIRKYIEERFR
;
A
#
# COMPACT_ATOMS: atom_id res chain seq x y z
N ARG A 1 7.41 14.19 5.75
CA ARG A 1 8.25 15.13 6.52
C ARG A 1 8.13 14.86 8.00
N THR A 2 9.26 14.83 8.69
CA THR A 2 9.29 14.61 10.14
C THR A 2 9.63 15.91 10.89
N HIS A 3 10.12 16.93 10.18
CA HIS A 3 10.69 18.18 10.73
C HIS A 3 11.93 17.98 11.61
N ASP A 4 12.43 16.75 11.69
CA ASP A 4 13.70 16.40 12.33
C ASP A 4 14.64 15.82 11.28
N ILE A 5 15.72 16.55 10.96
CA ILE A 5 16.66 16.18 9.91
C ILE A 5 17.44 14.89 10.21
N LEU A 6 17.41 14.44 11.45
CA LEU A 6 18.05 13.21 11.90
C LEU A 6 17.07 12.01 11.98
N ALA A 7 15.76 12.23 11.72
CA ALA A 7 14.75 11.19 11.83
C ALA A 7 13.68 11.23 10.71
N PRO A 8 13.71 10.28 9.76
CA PRO A 8 14.76 9.27 9.54
C PRO A 8 16.00 9.88 8.88
N PHE A 9 17.15 9.45 9.31
CA PHE A 9 18.41 9.82 8.68
C PHE A 9 18.88 8.69 7.74
N PRO A 10 19.34 8.99 6.49
CA PRO A 10 19.59 10.34 5.92
C PRO A 10 18.41 10.92 5.09
N GLU A 11 17.23 10.32 5.07
CA GLU A 11 16.17 10.65 4.12
C GLU A 11 15.66 12.10 4.31
N GLU A 12 15.37 12.53 5.53
CA GLU A 12 14.88 13.89 5.79
C GLU A 12 15.99 14.95 5.57
N PHE A 13 17.22 14.60 5.88
CA PHE A 13 18.38 15.43 5.54
C PHE A 13 18.50 15.61 4.03
N ASN A 14 18.50 14.53 3.26
CA ASN A 14 18.59 14.56 1.80
C ASN A 14 17.44 15.36 1.19
N ARG A 15 16.21 15.17 1.67
CA ARG A 15 15.06 15.93 1.22
C ARG A 15 15.25 17.44 1.39
N LYS A 16 15.71 17.87 2.57
CA LYS A 16 15.97 19.28 2.84
C LYS A 16 17.08 19.84 1.96
N MET A 17 18.18 19.11 1.83
CA MET A 17 19.30 19.53 0.98
C MET A 17 18.91 19.68 -0.48
N ILE A 18 18.14 18.73 -1.02
CA ILE A 18 17.63 18.81 -2.39
C ILE A 18 16.72 20.04 -2.55
N SER A 19 15.85 20.32 -1.59
CA SER A 19 14.93 21.46 -1.65
C SER A 19 15.66 22.80 -1.78
N VAL A 20 16.86 22.95 -1.22
CA VAL A 20 17.67 24.19 -1.29
C VAL A 20 18.13 24.51 -2.72
N VAL A 21 18.45 23.48 -3.52
CA VAL A 21 18.97 23.64 -4.89
C VAL A 21 17.91 23.45 -5.97
N THR A 22 16.71 23.06 -5.59
CA THR A 22 15.60 22.80 -6.52
C THR A 22 14.96 24.11 -6.97
N THR A 23 14.80 24.27 -8.28
CA THR A 23 14.08 25.41 -8.87
C THR A 23 12.56 25.16 -8.93
N TYR A 24 12.14 23.98 -9.37
CA TYR A 24 10.73 23.61 -9.50
C TYR A 24 10.41 22.37 -8.71
N HIS A 25 9.32 22.41 -7.94
CA HIS A 25 8.84 21.34 -7.10
C HIS A 25 7.53 20.76 -7.64
N PHE A 26 7.57 19.51 -8.10
CA PHE A 26 6.39 18.77 -8.49
C PHE A 26 5.85 17.99 -7.29
N SER A 27 4.81 18.53 -6.67
CA SER A 27 4.25 17.99 -5.44
C SER A 27 3.22 16.89 -5.73
N PRO A 28 3.25 15.75 -5.01
CA PRO A 28 2.25 14.70 -5.22
C PRO A 28 0.87 15.09 -4.71
N THR A 29 0.76 15.95 -3.69
CA THR A 29 -0.51 16.33 -3.05
C THR A 29 -0.55 17.80 -2.67
N GLU A 30 -1.74 18.33 -2.42
CA GLU A 30 -1.91 19.67 -1.86
C GLU A 30 -1.26 19.82 -0.48
N GLN A 31 -1.25 18.76 0.34
CA GLN A 31 -0.54 18.78 1.62
C GLN A 31 0.97 18.89 1.42
N SER A 32 1.52 18.20 0.44
CA SER A 32 2.94 18.33 0.08
C SER A 32 3.30 19.74 -0.40
N LYS A 33 2.39 20.40 -1.15
CA LYS A 33 2.51 21.82 -1.50
C LYS A 33 2.52 22.71 -0.25
N LYS A 34 1.56 22.53 0.67
CA LYS A 34 1.50 23.28 1.93
C LYS A 34 2.78 23.14 2.74
N ASN A 35 3.35 21.94 2.79
CA ASN A 35 4.61 21.71 3.48
C ASN A 35 5.78 22.50 2.85
N LEU A 36 5.85 22.59 1.51
CA LEU A 36 6.86 23.41 0.81
C LEU A 36 6.68 24.90 1.05
N LEU A 37 5.42 25.39 1.06
CA LEU A 37 5.12 26.77 1.41
C LEU A 37 5.56 27.11 2.83
N ALA A 38 5.34 26.21 3.79
CA ALA A 38 5.80 26.37 5.17
C ALA A 38 7.33 26.39 5.30
N GLU A 39 8.04 25.77 4.34
CA GLU A 39 9.50 25.81 4.20
C GLU A 39 9.99 27.03 3.38
N CYS A 40 9.12 28.02 3.16
CA CYS A 40 9.41 29.27 2.43
C CYS A 40 9.74 29.08 0.93
N VAL A 41 9.35 27.97 0.31
CA VAL A 41 9.43 27.79 -1.14
C VAL A 41 8.39 28.69 -1.81
N ASN A 42 8.79 29.40 -2.88
CA ASN A 42 7.91 30.29 -3.61
C ASN A 42 6.79 29.49 -4.29
N ASP A 43 5.52 29.90 -4.09
CA ASP A 43 4.33 29.23 -4.67
C ASP A 43 4.41 29.05 -6.20
N LYS A 44 5.02 30.02 -6.91
CA LYS A 44 5.21 29.95 -8.38
C LYS A 44 6.09 28.80 -8.85
N ASN A 45 6.88 28.23 -7.93
CA ASN A 45 7.79 27.14 -8.18
C ASN A 45 7.22 25.77 -7.73
N ILE A 46 5.99 25.73 -7.23
CA ILE A 46 5.36 24.51 -6.73
C ILE A 46 4.16 24.17 -7.60
N ILE A 47 4.20 22.99 -8.21
CA ILE A 47 3.16 22.48 -9.08
C ILE A 47 2.61 21.18 -8.48
N VAL A 48 1.33 21.10 -8.23
CA VAL A 48 0.69 19.85 -7.79
C VAL A 48 0.37 19.02 -9.02
N THR A 49 1.01 17.87 -9.14
CA THR A 49 0.93 16.99 -10.31
C THR A 49 0.38 15.61 -10.03
N GLY A 50 0.29 15.21 -8.76
CA GLY A 50 0.16 13.81 -8.37
C GLY A 50 1.53 13.13 -8.27
N ASN A 51 1.51 11.85 -7.87
CA ASN A 51 2.71 11.03 -7.72
C ASN A 51 2.92 10.15 -8.95
N THR A 52 4.09 10.22 -9.57
CA THR A 52 4.46 9.40 -10.74
C THR A 52 4.45 7.89 -10.47
N VAL A 53 4.46 7.46 -9.21
CA VAL A 53 4.28 6.04 -8.85
C VAL A 53 2.91 5.53 -9.32
N ILE A 54 1.89 6.40 -9.31
CA ILE A 54 0.54 6.03 -9.78
C ILE A 54 0.53 5.83 -11.30
N ASP A 55 1.28 6.66 -12.06
CA ASP A 55 1.45 6.47 -13.50
C ASP A 55 2.06 5.08 -13.80
N SER A 56 3.14 4.73 -13.11
CA SER A 56 3.81 3.43 -13.24
C SER A 56 2.87 2.28 -12.86
N LEU A 57 2.16 2.42 -11.74
CA LEU A 57 1.19 1.43 -11.29
C LEU A 57 0.11 1.17 -12.35
N MET A 58 -0.49 2.23 -12.91
CA MET A 58 -1.57 2.11 -13.89
C MET A 58 -1.10 1.43 -15.19
N LEU A 59 0.15 1.70 -15.62
CA LEU A 59 0.76 1.00 -16.75
C LEU A 59 0.94 -0.49 -16.46
N VAL A 60 1.52 -0.83 -15.30
CA VAL A 60 1.75 -2.23 -14.91
C VAL A 60 0.44 -2.95 -14.64
N ALA A 61 -0.57 -2.29 -14.04
CA ALA A 61 -1.89 -2.88 -13.82
C ALA A 61 -2.60 -3.26 -15.13
N ARG A 62 -2.48 -2.43 -16.17
CA ARG A 62 -2.99 -2.78 -17.52
C ARG A 62 -2.26 -4.00 -18.09
N GLN A 63 -0.94 -4.05 -17.97
CA GLN A 63 -0.16 -5.22 -18.42
C GLN A 63 -0.53 -6.47 -17.61
N ALA A 64 -0.74 -6.33 -16.31
CA ALA A 64 -1.11 -7.42 -15.40
C ALA A 64 -2.45 -8.09 -15.79
N GLN A 65 -3.41 -7.35 -16.35
CA GLN A 65 -4.69 -7.90 -16.81
C GLN A 65 -4.52 -8.94 -17.93
N THR A 66 -3.54 -8.74 -18.81
CA THR A 66 -3.29 -9.63 -19.94
C THR A 66 -2.21 -10.68 -19.69
N THR A 67 -1.39 -10.49 -18.64
CA THR A 67 -0.30 -11.41 -18.30
C THR A 67 -0.80 -12.49 -17.35
N PRO A 68 -0.72 -13.79 -17.70
CA PRO A 68 -1.09 -14.86 -16.77
C PRO A 68 -0.11 -14.95 -15.58
N PHE A 69 -0.57 -15.49 -14.45
CA PHE A 69 0.34 -15.87 -13.38
C PHE A 69 1.27 -17.00 -13.84
N SER A 70 2.52 -16.96 -13.40
CA SER A 70 3.47 -18.02 -13.68
C SER A 70 3.03 -19.36 -13.05
N SER A 71 3.55 -20.47 -13.60
CA SER A 71 3.28 -21.81 -13.06
C SER A 71 3.69 -21.95 -11.59
N ASP A 72 4.74 -21.22 -11.17
CA ASP A 72 5.24 -21.24 -9.81
C ASP A 72 4.29 -20.54 -8.84
N ILE A 73 3.75 -19.40 -9.21
CA ILE A 73 2.72 -18.72 -8.43
C ILE A 73 1.45 -19.58 -8.37
N LEU A 74 1.02 -20.17 -9.48
CA LEU A 74 -0.15 -21.04 -9.50
C LEU A 74 0.02 -22.35 -8.71
N ARG A 75 1.25 -22.79 -8.45
CA ARG A 75 1.53 -23.90 -7.50
C ARG A 75 1.34 -23.46 -6.06
N GLN A 76 1.82 -22.26 -5.72
CA GLN A 76 1.70 -21.69 -4.38
C GLN A 76 0.27 -21.24 -4.08
N LEU A 77 -0.46 -20.74 -5.09
CA LEU A 77 -1.82 -20.22 -4.99
C LEU A 77 -2.79 -21.02 -5.90
N PRO A 78 -3.10 -22.28 -5.55
CA PRO A 78 -3.84 -23.18 -6.44
C PRO A 78 -5.29 -22.72 -6.69
N PHE A 79 -5.88 -21.89 -5.82
CA PHE A 79 -7.20 -21.33 -6.01
C PHE A 79 -7.29 -20.36 -7.21
N LEU A 80 -6.16 -19.74 -7.62
CA LEU A 80 -6.11 -18.87 -8.81
C LEU A 80 -6.23 -19.62 -10.15
N LYS A 81 -6.13 -20.96 -10.15
CA LYS A 81 -6.33 -21.80 -11.36
C LYS A 81 -7.78 -21.90 -11.77
N LYS A 82 -8.71 -21.64 -10.88
CA LYS A 82 -10.14 -21.70 -11.18
C LYS A 82 -10.55 -20.43 -11.92
N SER A 83 -11.13 -20.56 -13.10
CA SER A 83 -11.59 -19.44 -13.96
C SER A 83 -12.65 -18.53 -13.31
N ASN A 84 -13.27 -18.96 -12.21
CA ASN A 84 -14.19 -18.16 -11.41
C ASN A 84 -13.65 -18.12 -9.97
N VAL A 85 -12.72 -17.20 -9.67
CA VAL A 85 -12.31 -16.94 -8.29
C VAL A 85 -13.46 -16.26 -7.58
N THR A 86 -14.30 -17.06 -6.93
CA THR A 86 -15.41 -16.55 -6.10
C THR A 86 -14.95 -16.12 -4.71
N GLN A 87 -13.75 -16.56 -4.31
CA GLN A 87 -13.19 -16.30 -2.99
C GLN A 87 -12.45 -14.95 -2.97
N ARG A 88 -12.79 -14.13 -1.97
CA ARG A 88 -12.15 -12.83 -1.76
C ARG A 88 -10.73 -13.02 -1.24
N ILE A 89 -9.79 -12.23 -1.75
CA ILE A 89 -8.39 -12.26 -1.35
C ILE A 89 -8.12 -11.11 -0.40
N VAL A 90 -7.54 -11.40 0.77
CA VAL A 90 -6.88 -10.43 1.64
C VAL A 90 -5.39 -10.56 1.40
N LEU A 91 -4.80 -9.54 0.73
CA LEU A 91 -3.37 -9.48 0.48
C LEU A 91 -2.67 -8.84 1.67
N VAL A 92 -1.66 -9.50 2.22
CA VAL A 92 -0.90 -9.01 3.37
C VAL A 92 0.52 -8.66 2.95
N THR A 93 1.01 -7.49 3.37
CA THR A 93 2.43 -7.13 3.29
C THR A 93 2.89 -6.51 4.59
N GLY A 94 3.95 -7.03 5.19
CA GLY A 94 4.50 -6.54 6.45
C GLY A 94 5.98 -6.82 6.56
N HIS A 95 6.76 -5.79 6.89
CA HIS A 95 8.22 -5.88 7.03
C HIS A 95 8.84 -4.79 7.90
N ARG A 96 8.04 -3.85 8.42
CA ARG A 96 8.52 -2.71 9.19
C ARG A 96 9.13 -3.13 10.51
N ARG A 97 10.30 -2.56 10.83
CA ARG A 97 11.06 -2.86 12.06
C ARG A 97 10.32 -2.47 13.33
N GLU A 98 9.47 -1.44 13.25
CA GLU A 98 8.64 -0.99 14.37
C GLU A 98 7.65 -2.07 14.87
N ASN A 99 7.30 -3.03 14.02
CA ASN A 99 6.39 -4.15 14.34
C ASN A 99 7.13 -5.41 14.82
N PHE A 100 8.49 -5.43 14.87
CA PHE A 100 9.21 -6.63 15.27
C PHE A 100 8.92 -7.04 16.72
N GLY A 101 8.88 -8.33 16.98
CA GLY A 101 8.50 -8.90 18.27
C GLY A 101 6.98 -8.97 18.42
N ASP A 102 6.45 -8.41 19.51
CA ASP A 102 5.04 -8.49 19.89
C ASP A 102 4.08 -7.99 18.81
N GLY A 103 4.46 -6.96 18.03
CA GLY A 103 3.66 -6.45 16.94
C GLY A 103 3.41 -7.50 15.85
N PHE A 104 4.43 -8.27 15.43
CA PHE A 104 4.23 -9.36 14.48
C PHE A 104 3.45 -10.53 15.07
N GLU A 105 3.58 -10.82 16.36
CA GLU A 105 2.75 -11.81 17.06
C GLU A 105 1.26 -11.40 16.98
N GLU A 106 0.93 -10.15 17.31
CA GLU A 106 -0.42 -9.60 17.22
C GLU A 106 -0.99 -9.67 15.81
N ILE A 107 -0.19 -9.27 14.79
CA ILE A 107 -0.57 -9.37 13.38
C ILE A 107 -0.86 -10.83 12.99
N CYS A 108 0.01 -11.76 13.33
CA CYS A 108 -0.18 -13.18 13.02
C CYS A 108 -1.42 -13.75 13.71
N GLN A 109 -1.66 -13.40 14.97
CA GLN A 109 -2.88 -13.80 15.68
C GLN A 109 -4.14 -13.22 15.05
N ALA A 110 -4.10 -11.97 14.55
CA ALA A 110 -5.19 -11.37 13.81
C ALA A 110 -5.49 -12.14 12.52
N LEU A 111 -4.47 -12.47 11.73
CA LEU A 111 -4.62 -13.25 10.48
C LEU A 111 -5.17 -14.64 10.75
N HIS A 112 -4.69 -15.32 11.80
CA HIS A 112 -5.21 -16.62 12.21
C HIS A 112 -6.70 -16.54 12.61
N CYS A 113 -7.07 -15.53 13.40
CA CYS A 113 -8.44 -15.29 13.80
C CYS A 113 -9.35 -15.05 12.59
N LEU A 114 -8.94 -14.17 11.66
CA LEU A 114 -9.68 -13.88 10.41
C LEU A 114 -9.85 -15.13 9.54
N ALA A 115 -8.82 -15.97 9.45
CA ALA A 115 -8.89 -17.21 8.67
C ALA A 115 -9.94 -18.20 9.22
N ILE A 116 -10.11 -18.25 10.54
CA ILE A 116 -11.14 -19.08 11.19
C ILE A 116 -12.52 -18.45 11.03
N MET A 117 -12.65 -17.13 11.25
CA MET A 117 -13.93 -16.42 11.14
C MET A 117 -14.49 -16.42 9.71
N HIS A 118 -13.61 -16.36 8.72
CA HIS A 118 -13.96 -16.27 7.31
C HIS A 118 -13.32 -17.39 6.49
N PRO A 119 -13.82 -18.63 6.55
CA PRO A 119 -13.24 -19.76 5.80
C PRO A 119 -13.44 -19.63 4.27
N ASP A 120 -14.23 -18.66 3.82
CA ASP A 120 -14.53 -18.34 2.42
C ASP A 120 -13.53 -17.34 1.80
N ILE A 121 -12.61 -16.77 2.59
CA ILE A 121 -11.55 -15.89 2.06
C ILE A 121 -10.24 -16.66 1.90
N ASN A 122 -9.35 -16.10 1.06
CA ASN A 122 -7.96 -16.50 0.98
C ASN A 122 -7.07 -15.36 1.49
N ILE A 123 -6.26 -15.62 2.50
CA ILE A 123 -5.22 -14.69 2.98
C ILE A 123 -3.93 -15.04 2.26
N VAL A 124 -3.40 -14.10 1.49
CA VAL A 124 -2.14 -14.29 0.75
C VAL A 124 -1.07 -13.37 1.33
N TYR A 125 0.01 -13.94 1.79
CA TYR A 125 1.10 -13.20 2.40
C TYR A 125 2.45 -13.51 1.71
N PRO A 126 2.92 -12.66 0.79
CA PRO A 126 4.31 -12.66 0.33
C PRO A 126 5.22 -12.30 1.51
N VAL A 127 5.87 -13.30 2.10
CA VAL A 127 6.59 -13.16 3.37
C VAL A 127 7.98 -12.59 3.13
N HIS A 128 8.27 -11.45 3.76
CA HIS A 128 9.58 -10.80 3.68
C HIS A 128 10.67 -11.72 4.25
N LEU A 129 11.85 -11.75 3.58
CA LEU A 129 12.95 -12.67 3.91
C LEU A 129 13.64 -12.40 5.25
N ASN A 130 13.36 -11.25 5.89
CA ASN A 130 13.93 -10.94 7.20
C ASN A 130 13.50 -11.99 8.24
N PRO A 131 14.45 -12.60 8.98
CA PRO A 131 14.13 -13.60 10.01
C PRO A 131 13.13 -13.12 11.05
N ASN A 132 13.17 -11.83 11.44
CA ASN A 132 12.24 -11.25 12.42
C ASN A 132 10.78 -11.19 11.91
N VAL A 133 10.56 -11.35 10.62
CA VAL A 133 9.23 -11.49 10.00
C VAL A 133 8.93 -12.98 9.77
N ARG A 134 9.88 -13.68 9.15
CA ARG A 134 9.67 -15.05 8.66
C ARG A 134 9.44 -16.07 9.78
N GLU A 135 10.13 -15.92 10.91
CA GLU A 135 9.98 -16.82 12.04
C GLU A 135 8.57 -16.79 12.64
N PRO A 136 8.05 -15.66 13.16
CA PRO A 136 6.71 -15.63 13.75
C PRO A 136 5.62 -15.97 12.75
N VAL A 137 5.74 -15.52 11.49
CA VAL A 137 4.79 -15.82 10.43
C VAL A 137 4.71 -17.32 10.17
N ASN A 138 5.85 -17.99 9.99
CA ASN A 138 5.85 -19.45 9.77
C ASN A 138 5.37 -20.23 10.99
N ARG A 139 5.79 -19.85 12.19
CA ARG A 139 5.41 -20.52 13.42
C ARG A 139 3.91 -20.46 13.69
N LEU A 140 3.28 -19.31 13.44
CA LEU A 140 1.88 -19.07 13.80
C LEU A 140 0.88 -19.34 12.68
N LEU A 141 1.30 -19.24 11.41
CA LEU A 141 0.39 -19.28 10.27
C LEU A 141 0.58 -20.49 9.35
N SER A 142 1.69 -21.24 9.48
CA SER A 142 1.89 -22.45 8.67
C SER A 142 0.80 -23.50 8.93
N GLY A 143 0.27 -24.07 7.84
CA GLY A 143 -0.75 -25.13 7.93
C GLY A 143 -2.19 -24.63 8.11
N VAL A 144 -2.42 -23.34 8.23
CA VAL A 144 -3.78 -22.78 8.22
C VAL A 144 -4.32 -22.86 6.79
N ARG A 145 -5.47 -23.52 6.61
CA ARG A 145 -6.01 -23.97 5.31
C ARG A 145 -6.14 -22.88 4.25
N ASN A 146 -6.56 -21.69 4.66
CA ASN A 146 -6.84 -20.55 3.76
C ASN A 146 -5.84 -19.40 3.95
N ILE A 147 -4.68 -19.67 4.54
CA ILE A 147 -3.52 -18.75 4.58
C ILE A 147 -2.43 -19.31 3.67
N TYR A 148 -1.99 -18.51 2.72
CA TYR A 148 -0.97 -18.84 1.75
C TYR A 148 0.26 -17.99 1.99
N LEU A 149 1.29 -18.58 2.58
CA LEU A 149 2.60 -17.97 2.76
C LEU A 149 3.42 -18.25 1.51
N ILE A 150 3.79 -17.20 0.79
CA ILE A 150 4.53 -17.32 -0.47
C ILE A 150 5.84 -16.53 -0.41
N GLU A 151 6.76 -16.81 -1.30
CA GLU A 151 7.98 -16.03 -1.44
C GLU A 151 7.64 -14.61 -1.96
N PRO A 152 8.50 -13.59 -1.67
CA PRO A 152 8.33 -12.25 -2.22
C PRO A 152 8.19 -12.28 -3.75
N LEU A 153 7.35 -11.41 -4.28
CA LEU A 153 7.06 -11.33 -5.70
C LEU A 153 7.77 -10.12 -6.32
N ASP A 154 8.15 -10.25 -7.59
CA ASP A 154 8.51 -9.13 -8.43
C ASP A 154 7.31 -8.19 -8.63
N TYR A 155 7.56 -6.94 -9.08
CA TYR A 155 6.54 -5.89 -9.12
C TYR A 155 5.32 -6.25 -9.98
N LEU A 156 5.50 -6.77 -11.19
CA LEU A 156 4.37 -7.12 -12.08
C LEU A 156 3.43 -8.19 -11.48
N PRO A 157 3.91 -9.36 -11.03
CA PRO A 157 3.02 -10.33 -10.38
C PRO A 157 2.44 -9.83 -9.06
N PHE A 158 3.16 -8.97 -8.31
CA PHE A 158 2.64 -8.35 -7.11
C PHE A 158 1.49 -7.37 -7.42
N VAL A 159 1.64 -6.50 -8.43
CA VAL A 159 0.56 -5.61 -8.90
C VAL A 159 -0.64 -6.43 -9.37
N LYS A 160 -0.40 -7.53 -10.11
CA LYS A 160 -1.48 -8.44 -10.50
C LYS A 160 -2.23 -8.97 -9.28
N LEU A 161 -1.51 -9.39 -8.24
CA LEU A 161 -2.13 -9.88 -7.01
C LEU A 161 -2.89 -8.77 -6.28
N MET A 162 -2.39 -7.52 -6.28
CA MET A 162 -3.15 -6.36 -5.77
C MET A 162 -4.45 -6.13 -6.56
N VAL A 163 -4.41 -6.23 -7.89
CA VAL A 163 -5.61 -6.10 -8.75
C VAL A 163 -6.65 -7.16 -8.43
N GLU A 164 -6.24 -8.42 -8.18
CA GLU A 164 -7.12 -9.53 -7.83
C GLU A 164 -7.60 -9.48 -6.37
N SER A 165 -6.96 -8.67 -5.52
CA SER A 165 -7.29 -8.60 -4.09
C SER A 165 -8.60 -7.88 -3.83
N TYR A 166 -9.27 -8.25 -2.74
CA TYR A 166 -10.45 -7.56 -2.21
C TYR A 166 -10.06 -6.49 -1.19
N ILE A 167 -9.20 -6.83 -0.23
CA ILE A 167 -8.66 -5.92 0.79
C ILE A 167 -7.15 -6.09 0.81
N ILE A 168 -6.43 -5.02 1.14
CA ILE A 168 -4.99 -5.05 1.36
C ILE A 168 -4.68 -4.64 2.81
N LEU A 169 -3.94 -5.50 3.52
CA LEU A 169 -3.44 -5.28 4.87
C LEU A 169 -1.93 -5.04 4.77
N THR A 170 -1.45 -3.87 5.20
CA THR A 170 -0.06 -3.47 4.95
C THR A 170 0.54 -2.60 6.04
N ASP A 171 1.88 -2.60 6.15
CA ASP A 171 2.65 -1.58 6.87
C ASP A 171 3.45 -0.65 5.94
N SER A 172 3.32 -0.84 4.62
CA SER A 172 4.07 -0.11 3.60
C SER A 172 3.44 1.25 3.28
N GLY A 173 4.25 2.33 3.28
CA GLY A 173 3.83 3.65 2.82
C GLY A 173 3.50 3.69 1.32
N GLY A 174 4.25 2.98 0.48
CA GLY A 174 3.99 2.92 -0.97
C GLY A 174 2.64 2.27 -1.30
N ILE A 175 2.30 1.19 -0.62
CA ILE A 175 1.01 0.51 -0.84
C ILE A 175 -0.19 1.38 -0.43
N GLN A 176 -0.02 2.26 0.58
CA GLN A 176 -1.05 3.25 0.95
C GLN A 176 -1.32 4.27 -0.17
N GLU A 177 -0.34 4.53 -1.03
CA GLU A 177 -0.49 5.41 -2.20
C GLU A 177 -1.05 4.63 -3.41
N GLU A 178 -0.55 3.43 -3.66
CA GLU A 178 -0.83 2.62 -4.85
C GLU A 178 -2.20 1.93 -4.82
N ALA A 179 -2.50 1.19 -3.75
CA ALA A 179 -3.67 0.31 -3.69
C ALA A 179 -5.01 1.04 -3.85
N PRO A 180 -5.21 2.26 -3.33
CA PRO A 180 -6.44 3.03 -3.56
C PRO A 180 -6.69 3.35 -5.04
N SER A 181 -5.63 3.54 -5.86
CA SER A 181 -5.78 3.75 -7.31
C SER A 181 -6.34 2.52 -8.04
N LEU A 182 -6.22 1.35 -7.44
CA LEU A 182 -6.83 0.10 -7.93
C LEU A 182 -8.23 -0.15 -7.33
N GLY A 183 -8.77 0.80 -6.58
CA GLY A 183 -10.06 0.67 -5.90
C GLY A 183 -10.03 -0.35 -4.76
N LYS A 184 -8.88 -0.54 -4.10
CA LYS A 184 -8.73 -1.52 -3.02
C LYS A 184 -8.70 -0.82 -1.66
N PRO A 185 -9.64 -1.16 -0.73
CA PRO A 185 -9.56 -0.72 0.65
C PRO A 185 -8.25 -1.18 1.31
N VAL A 186 -7.63 -0.28 2.06
CA VAL A 186 -6.35 -0.53 2.73
C VAL A 186 -6.50 -0.44 4.24
N VAL A 187 -6.07 -1.49 4.95
CA VAL A 187 -5.93 -1.49 6.40
C VAL A 187 -4.43 -1.45 6.72
N VAL A 188 -4.02 -0.49 7.54
CA VAL A 188 -2.61 -0.22 7.83
C VAL A 188 -2.26 -0.68 9.24
N MET A 189 -1.27 -1.58 9.33
CA MET A 189 -0.74 -2.15 10.57
C MET A 189 0.30 -1.22 11.22
N ARG A 190 -0.07 0.06 11.40
CA ARG A 190 0.76 1.08 12.03
C ARG A 190 -0.12 2.02 12.84
N ASP A 191 0.40 2.51 13.95
CA ASP A 191 -0.30 3.49 14.81
C ASP A 191 -0.29 4.89 14.18
N THR A 192 0.75 5.19 13.40
CA THR A 192 0.91 6.44 12.68
C THR A 192 1.29 6.19 11.22
N THR A 193 1.01 7.17 10.35
CA THR A 193 1.42 7.11 8.95
C THR A 193 2.01 8.43 8.50
N GLU A 194 2.99 8.35 7.59
CA GLU A 194 3.50 9.52 6.86
C GLU A 194 2.58 9.92 5.69
N ARG A 195 1.41 9.31 5.61
CA ARG A 195 0.39 9.50 4.56
C ARG A 195 -0.95 9.95 5.15
N PRO A 196 -0.99 11.09 5.90
CA PRO A 196 -2.23 11.54 6.54
C PRO A 196 -3.34 11.83 5.54
N GLU A 197 -2.99 12.18 4.29
CA GLU A 197 -3.95 12.42 3.20
C GLU A 197 -4.76 11.16 2.85
N SER A 198 -4.17 9.97 2.91
CA SER A 198 -4.86 8.71 2.65
C SER A 198 -5.94 8.43 3.70
N VAL A 199 -5.65 8.75 4.96
CA VAL A 199 -6.61 8.61 6.06
C VAL A 199 -7.72 9.64 5.91
N ALA A 200 -7.37 10.90 5.66
CA ALA A 200 -8.33 11.99 5.50
C ALA A 200 -9.27 11.79 4.29
N SER A 201 -8.77 11.19 3.20
CA SER A 201 -9.59 10.84 2.03
C SER A 201 -10.48 9.62 2.23
N GLY A 202 -10.27 8.86 3.30
CA GLY A 202 -11.04 7.65 3.60
C GLY A 202 -10.65 6.44 2.75
N THR A 203 -9.46 6.44 2.13
CA THR A 203 -8.93 5.29 1.37
C THR A 203 -8.20 4.30 2.25
N VAL A 204 -7.83 4.69 3.47
CA VAL A 204 -6.99 3.93 4.41
C VAL A 204 -7.61 3.96 5.81
N ILE A 205 -7.55 2.83 6.51
CA ILE A 205 -7.85 2.70 7.95
C ILE A 205 -6.55 2.39 8.69
N LEU A 206 -6.22 3.15 9.75
CA LEU A 206 -5.13 2.80 10.67
C LEU A 206 -5.65 1.83 11.73
N ALA A 207 -5.09 0.64 11.78
CA ALA A 207 -5.44 -0.39 12.77
C ALA A 207 -4.35 -0.58 13.83
N GLY A 208 -3.13 -0.08 13.58
CA GLY A 208 -1.98 -0.43 14.40
C GLY A 208 -1.54 -1.89 14.20
N ALA A 209 -0.46 -2.28 14.87
CA ALA A 209 -0.09 -3.69 15.00
C ALA A 209 -0.88 -4.32 16.17
N ASN A 210 -2.20 -4.21 16.11
CA ASN A 210 -3.11 -4.63 17.17
C ASN A 210 -4.16 -5.59 16.62
N LYS A 211 -4.24 -6.77 17.21
CA LYS A 211 -5.10 -7.88 16.77
C LYS A 211 -6.57 -7.50 16.65
N GLU A 212 -7.13 -6.90 17.71
CA GLU A 212 -8.56 -6.58 17.77
C GLU A 212 -8.94 -5.55 16.71
N ASN A 213 -8.10 -4.53 16.52
CA ASN A 213 -8.33 -3.48 15.53
C ASN A 213 -8.21 -4.02 14.09
N ILE A 214 -7.21 -4.87 13.81
CA ILE A 214 -7.04 -5.51 12.50
C ILE A 214 -8.25 -6.39 12.19
N VAL A 215 -8.63 -7.28 13.12
CA VAL A 215 -9.78 -8.18 12.95
C VAL A 215 -11.04 -7.37 12.71
N ARG A 216 -11.35 -6.39 13.58
CA ARG A 216 -12.55 -5.55 13.46
C ARG A 216 -12.59 -4.80 12.11
N SER A 217 -11.46 -4.23 11.68
CA SER A 217 -11.41 -3.45 10.44
C SER A 217 -11.62 -4.33 9.20
N ILE A 218 -10.98 -5.49 9.15
CA ILE A 218 -11.11 -6.43 8.02
C ILE A 218 -12.49 -7.09 8.03
N ASP A 219 -12.99 -7.55 9.17
CA ASP A 219 -14.32 -8.13 9.32
C ASP A 219 -15.40 -7.14 8.85
N HIS A 220 -15.32 -5.88 9.30
CA HIS A 220 -16.26 -4.83 8.86
C HIS A 220 -16.25 -4.66 7.34
N LEU A 221 -15.08 -4.61 6.69
CA LEU A 221 -14.97 -4.49 5.23
C LEU A 221 -15.42 -5.76 4.47
N LEU A 222 -15.33 -6.92 5.10
CA LEU A 222 -15.82 -8.18 4.53
C LEU A 222 -17.34 -8.33 4.64
N THR A 223 -17.95 -7.80 5.69
CA THR A 223 -19.38 -8.00 6.00
C THR A 223 -20.25 -6.81 5.59
N ASP A 224 -19.73 -5.58 5.62
CA ASP A 224 -20.45 -4.37 5.21
C ASP A 224 -20.03 -3.90 3.82
N LYS A 225 -20.84 -4.24 2.82
CA LYS A 225 -20.63 -3.82 1.43
C LYS A 225 -20.68 -2.29 1.23
N SER A 226 -21.41 -1.58 2.08
CA SER A 226 -21.47 -0.11 2.03
C SER A 226 -20.14 0.51 2.46
N ALA A 227 -19.59 0.05 3.59
CA ALA A 227 -18.27 0.47 4.08
C ALA A 227 -17.19 0.15 3.06
N TYR A 228 -17.18 -1.06 2.51
CA TYR A 228 -16.27 -1.46 1.44
C TYR A 228 -16.34 -0.51 0.25
N ASN A 229 -17.54 -0.30 -0.31
CA ASN A 229 -17.74 0.53 -1.50
C ASN A 229 -17.36 2.00 -1.25
N LYS A 230 -17.59 2.52 -0.05
CA LYS A 230 -17.19 3.86 0.34
C LYS A 230 -15.67 4.04 0.24
N MET A 231 -14.90 3.08 0.76
CA MET A 231 -13.43 3.11 0.68
C MET A 231 -12.93 2.86 -0.75
N ALA A 232 -13.45 1.84 -1.41
CA ALA A 232 -13.01 1.43 -2.75
C ALA A 232 -13.25 2.52 -3.82
N ARG A 233 -14.23 3.41 -3.60
CA ARG A 233 -14.56 4.53 -4.50
C ARG A 233 -14.05 5.88 -4.00
N ALA A 234 -13.39 5.93 -2.86
CA ALA A 234 -12.80 7.16 -2.35
C ALA A 234 -11.70 7.67 -3.29
N ASN A 235 -11.62 8.98 -3.43
CA ASN A 235 -10.65 9.59 -4.33
C ASN A 235 -9.23 9.44 -3.77
N ASN A 236 -8.32 8.92 -4.58
CA ASN A 236 -6.91 8.80 -4.19
C ASN A 236 -6.23 10.18 -4.26
N PRO A 237 -5.71 10.72 -3.13
CA PRO A 237 -5.09 12.04 -3.10
C PRO A 237 -3.76 12.12 -3.89
N TYR A 238 -3.18 10.98 -4.25
CA TYR A 238 -1.88 10.90 -4.96
C TYR A 238 -1.99 10.99 -6.47
N GLY A 239 -3.19 11.20 -7.02
CA GLY A 239 -3.41 11.42 -8.45
C GLY A 239 -4.08 10.25 -9.16
N ASP A 240 -4.22 10.42 -10.46
CA ASP A 240 -5.01 9.59 -11.37
C ASP A 240 -4.15 8.85 -12.43
N GLY A 241 -2.82 8.93 -12.32
CA GLY A 241 -1.88 8.33 -13.29
C GLY A 241 -1.49 9.26 -14.45
N ASN A 242 -1.64 10.57 -14.29
CA ASN A 242 -1.26 11.59 -15.27
C ASN A 242 -0.14 12.53 -14.78
N ALA A 243 0.52 12.22 -13.67
CA ALA A 243 1.54 13.07 -13.09
C ALA A 243 2.71 13.33 -14.05
N SER A 244 3.22 12.29 -14.72
CA SER A 244 4.32 12.41 -15.69
C SER A 244 3.95 13.28 -16.90
N VAL A 245 2.69 13.22 -17.35
CA VAL A 245 2.19 14.05 -18.44
C VAL A 245 2.13 15.52 -18.03
N LEU A 246 1.65 15.81 -16.82
CA LEU A 246 1.59 17.17 -16.28
C LEU A 246 2.99 17.77 -16.09
N ILE A 247 3.93 16.98 -15.54
CA ILE A 247 5.33 17.38 -15.38
C ILE A 247 5.96 17.71 -16.74
N ARG A 248 5.82 16.83 -17.71
CA ARG A 248 6.34 17.03 -19.08
C ARG A 248 5.78 18.31 -19.69
N LYS A 249 4.45 18.49 -19.65
CA LYS A 249 3.78 19.67 -20.20
C LYS A 249 4.32 20.95 -19.59
N TYR A 250 4.46 21.02 -18.27
CA TYR A 250 5.00 22.18 -17.56
C TYR A 250 6.44 22.51 -18.01
N ILE A 251 7.28 21.49 -18.15
CA ILE A 251 8.68 21.65 -18.58
C ILE A 251 8.70 22.17 -20.04
N GLU A 252 7.91 21.57 -20.95
CA GLU A 252 7.84 21.99 -22.34
C GLU A 252 7.35 23.45 -22.50
N GLU A 253 6.38 23.89 -21.71
CA GLU A 253 5.86 25.27 -21.74
C GLU A 253 6.85 26.28 -21.16
N ARG A 254 7.71 25.86 -20.23
CA ARG A 254 8.63 26.75 -19.53
C ARG A 254 9.97 26.93 -20.21
N PHE A 255 10.44 25.94 -20.96
CA PHE A 255 11.76 25.90 -21.56
C PHE A 255 11.74 25.88 -23.09
N ARG A 256 10.61 26.17 -23.70
CA ARG A 256 10.50 26.58 -25.11
C ARG A 256 10.68 28.08 -25.19
#